data_c247424d2063d207a080f14d67c7609d
#
_entry.id   c247424d2063d207a080f14d67c7609d
#
_cell.length_a   1.000
_cell.length_b   1.000
_cell.length_c   1.000
_cell.angle_alpha   90.00
_cell.angle_beta   90.00
_cell.angle_gamma   90.00
#
_symmetry.space_group_name_H-M   'P 1'
#
loop_
_entity.id
_entity.type
_entity.pdbx_description
1 polymer ?
#
loop_
_entity_poly.entity_id
_entity_poly.type
_entity_poly.pdbx_seq_one_letter_code
_entity_poly.pdbx_strand_id
1 'polypeptide(L)'
;MSKSPLDFLGEFLPADRLRSLEEEVGKIVELPSVRELGALQTPQYGDDPTELIRHRFLYRGAICLLVGPTGIGKSAFLIQLGIHLAIGKALFGIEPGAVYEGRGLRILLVQAENDEGDLAEMRDGVLAGCDALTEEEKKRALERFLVCTINDLSSAQFSAAMEALLEQHGPIDLVLVDPALAYLGGDSNNQRDVTRFMRELLNPMLQKHNVGMILTHHTNKPLRGKEKENWEAGDYAYIGAGSAEWSNPARAALAIRSIGDDSIFGLMAPKRGKRLRWEDAEGQLTTKQYIAHHGDPGVICWREATSEEVEEVLSDGETKQGRPRKCHEIDVLHCVDSKEGQHQSYYTERGAEVMKCSKTAVQNCLETCEDKGWAHCIKDGQKKRYFLTEQGMKKVKSQPSAINWQIKLYQPPEKQ
;
A
#
# COMPACT_ATOMS: atom_id res chain seq x y z
N MET A 1 -53.76 9.32 26.17
CA MET A 1 -52.94 8.39 25.34
C MET A 1 -52.54 9.19 24.10
N SER A 2 -51.26 9.47 23.91
CA SER A 2 -50.78 10.15 22.70
C SER A 2 -50.87 9.15 21.53
N LYS A 3 -51.55 9.47 20.45
CA LYS A 3 -51.52 8.71 19.22
C LYS A 3 -50.07 8.58 18.75
N SER A 4 -49.68 7.39 18.26
CA SER A 4 -48.37 7.22 17.66
C SER A 4 -48.25 8.08 16.38
N PRO A 5 -47.08 8.48 15.95
CA PRO A 5 -46.88 9.19 14.67
C PRO A 5 -47.48 8.43 13.47
N LEU A 6 -47.52 7.10 13.52
CA LEU A 6 -48.08 6.23 12.48
C LEU A 6 -49.61 6.28 12.48
N ASP A 7 -50.27 6.35 13.66
CA ASP A 7 -51.72 6.52 13.77
C ASP A 7 -52.21 7.85 13.16
N PHE A 8 -51.37 8.89 13.26
CA PHE A 8 -51.64 10.18 12.64
C PHE A 8 -51.50 10.15 11.10
N LEU A 9 -50.47 9.44 10.60
CA LEU A 9 -50.24 9.28 9.17
C LEU A 9 -51.33 8.43 8.49
N GLY A 10 -51.98 7.51 9.23
CA GLY A 10 -53.07 6.68 8.75
C GLY A 10 -54.35 7.45 8.36
N GLU A 11 -54.49 8.68 8.84
CA GLU A 11 -55.61 9.58 8.44
C GLU A 11 -55.39 10.20 7.04
N PHE A 12 -54.18 10.16 6.50
CA PHE A 12 -53.79 10.91 5.29
C PHE A 12 -53.18 10.05 4.18
N LEU A 13 -52.78 8.80 4.46
CA LEU A 13 -52.11 7.92 3.50
C LEU A 13 -52.97 6.72 3.11
N PRO A 14 -52.93 6.28 1.84
CA PRO A 14 -53.50 5.01 1.42
C PRO A 14 -52.93 3.82 2.22
N ALA A 15 -53.75 2.81 2.45
CA ALA A 15 -53.43 1.66 3.31
C ALA A 15 -52.19 0.88 2.84
N ASP A 16 -51.92 0.82 1.54
CA ASP A 16 -50.72 0.24 0.95
C ASP A 16 -49.44 1.04 1.25
N ARG A 17 -49.54 2.36 1.24
CA ARG A 17 -48.41 3.26 1.64
C ARG A 17 -48.18 3.18 3.14
N LEU A 18 -49.25 3.07 3.92
CA LEU A 18 -49.11 2.92 5.37
C LEU A 18 -48.41 1.62 5.72
N ARG A 19 -48.84 0.48 5.10
CA ARG A 19 -48.12 -0.81 5.28
C ARG A 19 -46.66 -0.76 4.86
N SER A 20 -46.34 -0.10 3.74
CA SER A 20 -44.97 0.08 3.30
C SER A 20 -44.16 0.89 4.31
N LEU A 21 -44.75 1.94 4.89
CA LEU A 21 -44.12 2.72 5.95
C LEU A 21 -44.04 1.96 7.27
N GLU A 22 -45.06 1.15 7.61
CA GLU A 22 -45.03 0.26 8.77
C GLU A 22 -43.95 -0.83 8.61
N GLU A 23 -43.76 -1.36 7.40
CA GLU A 23 -42.65 -2.29 7.09
C GLU A 23 -41.26 -1.60 7.10
N GLU A 24 -41.19 -0.34 6.66
CA GLU A 24 -39.96 0.47 6.76
C GLU A 24 -39.68 0.94 8.19
N VAL A 25 -40.69 1.35 8.95
CA VAL A 25 -40.61 1.77 10.36
C VAL A 25 -40.61 0.57 11.31
N GLY A 26 -41.24 -0.53 10.91
CA GLY A 26 -41.26 -1.80 11.66
C GLY A 26 -39.98 -2.63 11.60
N LYS A 27 -38.98 -2.21 10.82
CA LYS A 27 -37.57 -2.47 11.17
C LYS A 27 -37.31 -1.64 12.40
N ILE A 28 -37.76 -2.12 13.55
CA ILE A 28 -37.42 -1.62 14.88
C ILE A 28 -35.91 -1.44 14.84
N VAL A 29 -35.46 -0.21 14.76
CA VAL A 29 -34.07 0.12 15.04
C VAL A 29 -33.90 -0.28 16.50
N GLU A 30 -33.35 -1.46 16.77
CA GLU A 30 -32.95 -1.83 18.10
C GLU A 30 -32.05 -0.72 18.61
N LEU A 31 -32.54 0.06 19.54
CA LEU A 31 -31.77 1.16 20.10
C LEU A 31 -30.51 0.56 20.74
N PRO A 32 -29.34 1.06 20.40
CA PRO A 32 -28.09 0.57 20.96
C PRO A 32 -28.14 0.75 22.48
N SER A 33 -27.59 -0.21 23.22
CA SER A 33 -27.48 -0.12 24.68
C SER A 33 -26.62 1.08 25.08
N VAL A 34 -27.18 1.96 25.92
CA VAL A 34 -26.43 3.07 26.51
C VAL A 34 -25.84 2.59 27.83
N ARG A 35 -24.55 2.87 28.05
CA ARG A 35 -23.84 2.53 29.29
C ARG A 35 -23.03 3.72 29.75
N GLU A 36 -22.81 3.83 31.04
CA GLU A 36 -21.85 4.77 31.61
C GLU A 36 -20.44 4.42 31.16
N LEU A 37 -19.63 5.42 30.83
CA LEU A 37 -18.23 5.21 30.41
C LEU A 37 -17.43 4.42 31.46
N GLY A 38 -17.66 4.71 32.76
CA GLY A 38 -17.01 4.02 33.89
C GLY A 38 -17.42 2.56 34.06
N ALA A 39 -18.56 2.15 33.50
CA ALA A 39 -19.01 0.76 33.54
C ALA A 39 -18.39 -0.12 32.44
N LEU A 40 -17.66 0.48 31.50
CA LEU A 40 -16.96 -0.27 30.45
C LEU A 40 -15.75 -1.00 31.03
N GLN A 41 -15.67 -2.29 30.76
CA GLN A 41 -14.55 -3.14 31.17
C GLN A 41 -13.50 -3.21 30.06
N THR A 42 -12.22 -3.04 30.42
CA THR A 42 -11.12 -3.37 29.53
C THR A 42 -10.98 -4.89 29.48
N PRO A 43 -11.07 -5.51 28.28
CA PRO A 43 -10.88 -6.95 28.19
C PRO A 43 -9.49 -7.35 28.71
N GLN A 44 -9.44 -8.43 29.47
CA GLN A 44 -8.20 -8.99 29.97
C GLN A 44 -7.51 -9.81 28.85
N TYR A 45 -6.21 -9.97 28.97
CA TYR A 45 -5.44 -10.80 28.06
C TYR A 45 -5.98 -12.26 28.11
N GLY A 46 -6.26 -12.81 26.93
CA GLY A 46 -6.79 -14.16 26.81
C GLY A 46 -8.31 -14.29 26.95
N ASP A 47 -9.03 -13.24 27.36
CA ASP A 47 -10.46 -13.27 27.64
C ASP A 47 -11.33 -12.52 26.62
N ASP A 48 -10.72 -11.94 25.55
CA ASP A 48 -11.46 -11.20 24.54
C ASP A 48 -11.73 -12.03 23.27
N PRO A 49 -12.89 -12.69 23.16
CA PRO A 49 -13.23 -13.47 21.98
C PRO A 49 -13.52 -12.58 20.75
N THR A 50 -13.61 -11.26 20.93
CA THR A 50 -13.80 -10.34 19.83
C THR A 50 -12.47 -9.90 19.21
N GLU A 51 -11.34 -10.10 19.88
CA GLU A 51 -10.01 -9.80 19.36
C GLU A 51 -9.59 -10.86 18.34
N LEU A 52 -9.55 -10.49 17.05
CA LEU A 52 -9.14 -11.40 15.97
C LEU A 52 -7.63 -11.34 15.69
N ILE A 53 -7.07 -10.13 15.71
CA ILE A 53 -5.63 -9.88 15.66
C ILE A 53 -5.23 -9.13 16.92
N ARG A 54 -4.13 -9.60 17.52
CA ARG A 54 -3.60 -9.23 18.83
C ARG A 54 -3.64 -7.73 19.11
N HIS A 55 -3.82 -7.40 20.39
CA HIS A 55 -3.94 -6.04 20.91
C HIS A 55 -5.09 -5.25 20.27
N ARG A 56 -6.13 -5.98 19.81
CA ARG A 56 -7.29 -5.41 19.11
C ARG A 56 -6.87 -4.60 17.88
N PHE A 57 -5.81 -5.01 17.18
CA PHE A 57 -5.48 -4.44 15.87
C PHE A 57 -6.67 -4.61 14.92
N LEU A 58 -7.20 -5.84 14.84
CA LEU A 58 -8.48 -6.15 14.22
C LEU A 58 -9.37 -6.89 15.21
N TYR A 59 -10.65 -6.57 15.23
CA TYR A 59 -11.65 -7.19 16.08
C TYR A 59 -12.96 -7.41 15.31
N ARG A 60 -13.86 -8.23 15.87
CA ARG A 60 -15.15 -8.55 15.26
C ARG A 60 -15.98 -7.28 15.03
N GLY A 61 -16.63 -7.19 13.88
CA GLY A 61 -17.36 -6.01 13.44
C GLY A 61 -16.46 -4.88 12.89
N ALA A 62 -15.15 -5.14 12.67
CA ALA A 62 -14.23 -4.15 12.15
C ALA A 62 -13.64 -4.58 10.80
N ILE A 63 -13.25 -3.57 10.00
CA ILE A 63 -12.60 -3.73 8.71
C ILE A 63 -11.13 -3.33 8.84
N CYS A 64 -10.24 -4.15 8.27
CA CYS A 64 -8.85 -3.81 7.96
C CYS A 64 -8.69 -3.70 6.45
N LEU A 65 -8.03 -2.65 5.96
CA LEU A 65 -7.62 -2.57 4.56
C LEU A 65 -6.24 -3.19 4.38
N LEU A 66 -6.05 -3.95 3.30
CA LEU A 66 -4.75 -4.34 2.78
C LEU A 66 -4.53 -3.64 1.45
N VAL A 67 -3.69 -2.62 1.43
CA VAL A 67 -3.44 -1.79 0.25
C VAL A 67 -2.08 -2.07 -0.37
N GLY A 68 -2.00 -1.95 -1.70
CA GLY A 68 -0.75 -2.11 -2.43
C GLY A 68 -0.96 -2.10 -3.93
N PRO A 69 0.10 -1.87 -4.74
CA PRO A 69 0.02 -1.88 -6.19
C PRO A 69 -0.54 -3.17 -6.77
N THR A 70 -1.11 -3.11 -7.96
CA THR A 70 -1.50 -4.31 -8.72
C THR A 70 -0.27 -5.16 -9.02
N GLY A 71 -0.41 -6.48 -8.90
CA GLY A 71 0.67 -7.43 -9.20
C GLY A 71 1.73 -7.57 -8.10
N ILE A 72 1.61 -6.87 -6.96
CA ILE A 72 2.61 -6.95 -5.87
C ILE A 72 2.52 -8.24 -5.03
N GLY A 73 1.53 -9.11 -5.25
CA GLY A 73 1.37 -10.35 -4.48
C GLY A 73 0.43 -10.25 -3.27
N LYS A 74 -0.53 -9.29 -3.24
CA LYS A 74 -1.50 -9.16 -2.14
C LYS A 74 -2.33 -10.41 -1.91
N SER A 75 -2.79 -11.08 -2.98
CA SER A 75 -3.60 -12.30 -2.89
C SER A 75 -2.83 -13.44 -2.23
N ALA A 76 -1.56 -13.65 -2.63
CA ALA A 76 -0.68 -14.63 -1.99
C ALA A 76 -0.42 -14.30 -0.52
N PHE A 77 -0.17 -13.01 -0.20
CA PHE A 77 -0.02 -12.55 1.20
C PHE A 77 -1.29 -12.85 2.02
N LEU A 78 -2.46 -12.58 1.45
CA LEU A 78 -3.74 -12.78 2.13
C LEU A 78 -4.01 -14.25 2.40
N ILE A 79 -3.70 -15.14 1.46
CA ILE A 79 -3.80 -16.61 1.63
C ILE A 79 -2.80 -17.07 2.68
N GLN A 80 -1.55 -16.64 2.62
CA GLN A 80 -0.52 -17.00 3.60
C GLN A 80 -0.89 -16.53 5.01
N LEU A 81 -1.33 -15.28 5.16
CA LEU A 81 -1.81 -14.76 6.45
C LEU A 81 -3.00 -15.58 6.96
N GLY A 82 -3.95 -15.88 6.10
CA GLY A 82 -5.11 -16.69 6.44
C GLY A 82 -4.72 -18.10 6.90
N ILE A 83 -3.77 -18.76 6.22
CA ILE A 83 -3.26 -20.09 6.62
C ILE A 83 -2.68 -20.04 8.03
N HIS A 84 -1.85 -19.06 8.35
CA HIS A 84 -1.26 -18.93 9.69
C HIS A 84 -2.31 -18.61 10.75
N LEU A 85 -3.21 -17.67 10.48
CA LEU A 85 -4.29 -17.34 11.41
C LEU A 85 -5.27 -18.52 11.62
N ALA A 86 -5.50 -19.35 10.59
CA ALA A 86 -6.36 -20.53 10.68
C ALA A 86 -5.85 -21.61 11.65
N ILE A 87 -4.56 -21.62 11.95
CA ILE A 87 -3.95 -22.51 12.93
C ILE A 87 -3.53 -21.82 14.22
N GLY A 88 -3.81 -20.52 14.33
CA GLY A 88 -3.49 -19.73 15.52
C GLY A 88 -2.00 -19.39 15.63
N LYS A 89 -1.30 -19.22 14.50
CA LYS A 89 0.09 -18.78 14.43
C LYS A 89 0.22 -17.37 13.85
N ALA A 90 1.28 -16.69 14.21
CA ALA A 90 1.64 -15.38 13.67
C ALA A 90 2.24 -15.49 12.26
N LEU A 91 2.09 -14.42 11.47
CA LEU A 91 2.84 -14.16 10.25
C LEU A 91 3.38 -12.74 10.30
N PHE A 92 4.68 -12.53 10.17
CA PHE A 92 5.35 -11.22 10.21
C PHE A 92 4.91 -10.36 11.41
N GLY A 93 4.84 -10.96 12.60
CA GLY A 93 4.38 -10.29 13.81
C GLY A 93 2.90 -9.88 13.81
N ILE A 94 2.10 -10.35 12.84
CA ILE A 94 0.63 -10.26 12.86
C ILE A 94 0.12 -11.49 13.59
N GLU A 95 -0.14 -11.34 14.88
CA GLU A 95 -0.51 -12.43 15.75
C GLU A 95 -2.04 -12.58 15.83
N PRO A 96 -2.58 -13.83 15.93
CA PRO A 96 -3.98 -14.04 16.24
C PRO A 96 -4.29 -13.49 17.63
N GLY A 97 -5.55 -13.13 17.88
CA GLY A 97 -6.02 -12.80 19.23
C GLY A 97 -5.72 -13.94 20.22
N ALA A 98 -5.42 -13.60 21.46
CA ALA A 98 -4.93 -14.56 22.45
C ALA A 98 -5.85 -15.80 22.64
N VAL A 99 -7.15 -15.63 22.50
CA VAL A 99 -8.13 -16.73 22.56
C VAL A 99 -7.97 -17.74 21.41
N TYR A 100 -7.33 -17.32 20.32
CA TYR A 100 -7.16 -18.11 19.09
C TYR A 100 -5.77 -18.72 18.95
N GLU A 101 -4.85 -18.47 19.88
CA GLU A 101 -3.53 -19.11 19.87
C GLU A 101 -3.67 -20.64 19.88
N GLY A 102 -3.02 -21.30 18.93
CA GLY A 102 -3.10 -22.75 18.75
C GLY A 102 -4.47 -23.30 18.33
N ARG A 103 -5.57 -22.57 18.59
CA ARG A 103 -6.92 -22.92 18.17
C ARG A 103 -7.20 -22.52 16.71
N GLY A 104 -6.77 -21.34 16.32
CA GLY A 104 -6.95 -20.74 15.01
C GLY A 104 -8.33 -20.12 14.76
N LEU A 105 -8.39 -19.28 13.73
CA LEU A 105 -9.61 -18.66 13.23
C LEU A 105 -10.26 -19.53 12.16
N ARG A 106 -11.57 -19.44 12.00
CA ARG A 106 -12.27 -19.96 10.82
C ARG A 106 -12.43 -18.84 9.81
N ILE A 107 -11.89 -19.03 8.60
CA ILE A 107 -11.68 -18.00 7.59
C ILE A 107 -12.53 -18.30 6.36
N LEU A 108 -13.10 -17.25 5.75
CA LEU A 108 -13.75 -17.29 4.45
C LEU A 108 -13.03 -16.29 3.51
N LEU A 109 -12.42 -16.79 2.45
CA LEU A 109 -11.91 -15.96 1.35
C LEU A 109 -12.98 -15.83 0.27
N VAL A 110 -13.27 -14.60 -0.10
CA VAL A 110 -14.15 -14.27 -1.24
C VAL A 110 -13.31 -13.62 -2.32
N GLN A 111 -13.29 -14.26 -3.49
CA GLN A 111 -12.41 -13.92 -4.60
C GLN A 111 -13.22 -13.57 -5.85
N ALA A 112 -12.80 -12.53 -6.59
CA ALA A 112 -13.47 -12.09 -7.82
C ALA A 112 -12.67 -12.35 -9.11
N GLU A 113 -11.34 -12.34 -9.01
CA GLU A 113 -10.47 -12.29 -10.19
C GLU A 113 -9.87 -13.66 -10.56
N ASN A 114 -9.71 -14.55 -9.58
CA ASN A 114 -9.07 -15.86 -9.79
C ASN A 114 -10.13 -16.96 -9.77
N ASP A 115 -9.97 -17.95 -10.65
CA ASP A 115 -10.79 -19.15 -10.63
C ASP A 115 -10.28 -20.19 -9.59
N GLU A 116 -10.96 -21.33 -9.50
CA GLU A 116 -10.58 -22.39 -8.56
C GLU A 116 -9.20 -22.98 -8.86
N GLY A 117 -8.81 -23.04 -10.15
CA GLY A 117 -7.50 -23.53 -10.59
C GLY A 117 -6.38 -22.58 -10.16
N ASP A 118 -6.54 -21.29 -10.43
CA ASP A 118 -5.60 -20.25 -10.01
C ASP A 118 -5.43 -20.23 -8.48
N LEU A 119 -6.54 -20.35 -7.75
CA LEU A 119 -6.53 -20.40 -6.29
C LEU A 119 -5.85 -21.66 -5.74
N ALA A 120 -6.03 -22.80 -6.40
CA ALA A 120 -5.35 -24.04 -6.04
C ALA A 120 -3.83 -23.95 -6.28
N GLU A 121 -3.40 -23.42 -7.44
CA GLU A 121 -1.99 -23.16 -7.73
C GLU A 121 -1.37 -22.19 -6.72
N MET A 122 -2.06 -21.10 -6.42
CA MET A 122 -1.60 -20.12 -5.44
C MET A 122 -1.50 -20.74 -4.03
N ARG A 123 -2.49 -21.54 -3.60
CA ARG A 123 -2.43 -22.29 -2.36
C ARG A 123 -1.19 -23.18 -2.28
N ASP A 124 -0.95 -23.96 -3.33
CA ASP A 124 0.16 -24.91 -3.36
C ASP A 124 1.51 -24.18 -3.35
N GLY A 125 1.62 -23.09 -4.12
CA GLY A 125 2.81 -22.24 -4.12
C GLY A 125 3.07 -21.54 -2.79
N VAL A 126 2.02 -21.13 -2.06
CA VAL A 126 2.15 -20.58 -0.70
C VAL A 126 2.58 -21.66 0.28
N LEU A 127 1.94 -22.84 0.25
CA LEU A 127 2.26 -23.95 1.16
C LEU A 127 3.68 -24.48 0.94
N ALA A 128 4.18 -24.45 -0.30
CA ALA A 128 5.54 -24.88 -0.64
C ALA A 128 6.61 -24.04 0.08
N GLY A 129 6.34 -22.77 0.37
CA GLY A 129 7.28 -21.89 1.10
C GLY A 129 6.97 -21.73 2.59
N CYS A 130 5.96 -22.42 3.11
CA CYS A 130 5.63 -22.41 4.54
C CYS A 130 6.38 -23.54 5.28
N ASP A 131 7.72 -23.55 5.23
CA ASP A 131 8.57 -24.59 5.82
C ASP A 131 8.47 -24.70 7.35
N ALA A 132 8.10 -23.61 8.01
CA ALA A 132 7.89 -23.59 9.46
C ALA A 132 6.60 -24.30 9.91
N LEU A 133 5.74 -24.73 8.97
CA LEU A 133 4.51 -25.44 9.25
C LEU A 133 4.67 -26.94 8.98
N THR A 134 4.23 -27.75 9.95
CA THR A 134 4.14 -29.20 9.75
C THR A 134 3.01 -29.56 8.77
N GLU A 135 3.06 -30.73 8.16
CA GLU A 135 2.00 -31.20 7.25
C GLU A 135 0.64 -31.30 7.95
N GLU A 136 0.62 -31.66 9.24
CA GLU A 136 -0.61 -31.68 10.05
C GLU A 136 -1.17 -30.26 10.26
N GLU A 137 -0.31 -29.27 10.45
CA GLU A 137 -0.73 -27.86 10.56
C GLU A 137 -1.24 -27.32 9.23
N LYS A 138 -0.57 -27.64 8.11
CA LYS A 138 -1.03 -27.29 6.77
C LYS A 138 -2.42 -27.86 6.50
N LYS A 139 -2.62 -29.16 6.79
CA LYS A 139 -3.91 -29.81 6.65
C LYS A 139 -4.99 -29.13 7.52
N ARG A 140 -4.71 -28.90 8.80
CA ARG A 140 -5.64 -28.24 9.72
C ARG A 140 -5.98 -26.82 9.28
N ALA A 141 -5.01 -26.08 8.72
CA ALA A 141 -5.25 -24.74 8.16
C ALA A 141 -6.28 -24.81 7.03
N LEU A 142 -6.09 -25.72 6.08
CA LEU A 142 -6.98 -25.89 4.92
C LEU A 142 -8.41 -26.30 5.30
N GLU A 143 -8.59 -27.08 6.35
CA GLU A 143 -9.91 -27.46 6.86
C GLU A 143 -10.68 -26.27 7.47
N ARG A 144 -9.98 -25.21 7.89
CA ARG A 144 -10.55 -24.00 8.50
C ARG A 144 -10.61 -22.82 7.57
N PHE A 145 -10.05 -22.94 6.38
CA PHE A 145 -9.98 -21.89 5.38
C PHE A 145 -10.90 -22.21 4.21
N LEU A 146 -12.06 -21.56 4.19
CA LEU A 146 -13.07 -21.71 3.15
C LEU A 146 -12.82 -20.69 2.02
N VAL A 147 -13.18 -21.07 0.81
CA VAL A 147 -13.05 -20.20 -0.38
C VAL A 147 -14.38 -20.15 -1.13
N CYS A 148 -14.73 -18.96 -1.61
CA CYS A 148 -15.88 -18.74 -2.48
C CYS A 148 -15.49 -17.78 -3.60
N THR A 149 -15.82 -18.12 -4.85
CA THR A 149 -15.62 -17.23 -6.00
C THR A 149 -16.94 -16.55 -6.35
N ILE A 150 -16.94 -15.20 -6.30
CA ILE A 150 -18.08 -14.35 -6.70
C ILE A 150 -17.53 -13.31 -7.66
N ASN A 151 -17.93 -13.35 -8.93
CA ASN A 151 -17.44 -12.47 -9.98
C ASN A 151 -18.53 -11.62 -10.68
N ASP A 152 -19.79 -11.82 -10.34
CA ASP A 152 -20.95 -11.22 -11.01
C ASP A 152 -21.86 -10.40 -10.08
N LEU A 153 -21.58 -10.35 -8.78
CA LEU A 153 -22.39 -9.62 -7.80
C LEU A 153 -21.64 -8.38 -7.28
N SER A 154 -22.36 -7.30 -7.13
CA SER A 154 -21.81 -6.06 -6.59
C SER A 154 -22.79 -5.34 -5.66
N SER A 155 -22.27 -4.41 -4.85
CA SER A 155 -23.05 -3.54 -3.96
C SER A 155 -24.00 -4.35 -3.04
N ALA A 156 -25.30 -4.07 -3.09
CA ALA A 156 -26.31 -4.72 -2.24
C ALA A 156 -26.45 -6.23 -2.52
N GLN A 157 -26.26 -6.66 -3.78
CA GLN A 157 -26.32 -8.08 -4.12
C GLN A 157 -25.16 -8.84 -3.49
N PHE A 158 -23.94 -8.27 -3.55
CA PHE A 158 -22.79 -8.82 -2.85
C PHE A 158 -23.03 -8.92 -1.34
N SER A 159 -23.51 -7.85 -0.71
CA SER A 159 -23.82 -7.87 0.73
C SER A 159 -24.83 -8.95 1.11
N ALA A 160 -25.89 -9.12 0.32
CA ALA A 160 -26.90 -10.16 0.54
C ALA A 160 -26.33 -11.58 0.37
N ALA A 161 -25.48 -11.79 -0.65
CA ALA A 161 -24.80 -13.06 -0.86
C ALA A 161 -23.83 -13.38 0.30
N MET A 162 -23.09 -12.38 0.80
CA MET A 162 -22.23 -12.52 1.95
C MET A 162 -23.00 -12.90 3.23
N GLU A 163 -24.16 -12.27 3.49
CA GLU A 163 -25.02 -12.65 4.62
C GLU A 163 -25.45 -14.12 4.52
N ALA A 164 -25.91 -14.55 3.34
CA ALA A 164 -26.30 -15.94 3.11
C ALA A 164 -25.15 -16.93 3.32
N LEU A 165 -23.95 -16.61 2.83
CA LEU A 165 -22.74 -17.44 3.05
C LEU A 165 -22.39 -17.53 4.53
N LEU A 166 -22.44 -16.43 5.27
CA LEU A 166 -22.15 -16.41 6.71
C LEU A 166 -23.19 -17.18 7.51
N GLU A 167 -24.47 -17.15 7.13
CA GLU A 167 -25.51 -17.94 7.74
C GLU A 167 -25.36 -19.44 7.44
N GLN A 168 -25.01 -19.79 6.21
CA GLN A 168 -24.89 -21.18 5.76
C GLN A 168 -23.64 -21.87 6.32
N HIS A 169 -22.50 -21.15 6.35
CA HIS A 169 -21.17 -21.72 6.66
C HIS A 169 -20.63 -21.30 8.03
N GLY A 170 -21.39 -20.55 8.83
CA GLY A 170 -20.98 -20.08 10.15
C GLY A 170 -20.66 -21.20 11.16
N PRO A 171 -20.00 -20.87 12.26
CA PRO A 171 -19.43 -19.56 12.57
C PRO A 171 -18.13 -19.26 11.79
N ILE A 172 -18.08 -18.14 11.11
CA ILE A 172 -16.87 -17.59 10.51
C ILE A 172 -16.30 -16.52 11.47
N ASP A 173 -14.99 -16.46 11.62
CA ASP A 173 -14.32 -15.47 12.46
C ASP A 173 -13.84 -14.28 11.63
N LEU A 174 -13.26 -14.55 10.46
CA LEU A 174 -12.64 -13.56 9.61
C LEU A 174 -13.01 -13.79 8.14
N VAL A 175 -13.46 -12.74 7.48
CA VAL A 175 -13.70 -12.70 6.02
C VAL A 175 -12.55 -11.98 5.34
N LEU A 176 -12.00 -12.56 4.29
CA LEU A 176 -11.02 -11.98 3.39
C LEU A 176 -11.68 -11.68 2.06
N VAL A 177 -11.56 -10.47 1.53
CA VAL A 177 -12.19 -10.07 0.25
C VAL A 177 -11.14 -9.54 -0.70
N ASP A 178 -11.05 -10.11 -1.90
CA ASP A 178 -10.00 -9.80 -2.86
C ASP A 178 -10.50 -9.78 -4.31
N PRO A 179 -10.52 -8.61 -4.96
CA PRO A 179 -10.36 -7.27 -4.39
C PRO A 179 -11.71 -6.61 -4.02
N ALA A 180 -11.69 -5.65 -3.10
CA ALA A 180 -12.87 -4.90 -2.69
C ALA A 180 -13.54 -4.14 -3.85
N LEU A 181 -12.74 -3.67 -4.81
CA LEU A 181 -13.22 -2.86 -5.94
C LEU A 181 -14.20 -3.63 -6.85
N ALA A 182 -14.03 -4.95 -6.99
CA ALA A 182 -14.93 -5.79 -7.78
C ALA A 182 -16.37 -5.76 -7.26
N TYR A 183 -16.54 -5.52 -5.95
CA TYR A 183 -17.83 -5.58 -5.27
C TYR A 183 -18.45 -4.21 -4.96
N LEU A 184 -17.76 -3.11 -5.25
CA LEU A 184 -18.23 -1.75 -4.95
C LEU A 184 -19.55 -1.42 -5.67
N GLY A 185 -19.65 -1.76 -6.96
CA GLY A 185 -20.83 -1.44 -7.77
C GLY A 185 -21.02 0.05 -8.02
N GLY A 186 -19.94 0.83 -8.08
CA GLY A 186 -19.92 2.26 -8.29
C GLY A 186 -18.53 2.79 -8.61
N ASP A 187 -18.35 4.12 -8.56
CA ASP A 187 -17.05 4.77 -8.79
C ASP A 187 -16.23 4.81 -7.49
N SER A 188 -15.02 4.24 -7.50
CA SER A 188 -14.09 4.23 -6.37
C SER A 188 -13.63 5.63 -5.93
N ASN A 189 -13.74 6.63 -6.79
CA ASN A 189 -13.44 8.03 -6.49
C ASN A 189 -14.64 8.76 -5.91
N ASN A 190 -15.85 8.21 -6.06
CA ASN A 190 -17.07 8.82 -5.56
C ASN A 190 -17.23 8.50 -4.06
N GLN A 191 -17.12 9.53 -3.24
CA GLN A 191 -17.26 9.41 -1.79
C GLN A 191 -18.59 8.74 -1.39
N ARG A 192 -19.69 9.04 -2.08
CA ARG A 192 -21.02 8.50 -1.76
C ARG A 192 -21.10 7.00 -2.01
N ASP A 193 -20.54 6.52 -3.13
CA ASP A 193 -20.57 5.10 -3.49
C ASP A 193 -19.75 4.29 -2.50
N VAL A 194 -18.55 4.77 -2.17
CA VAL A 194 -17.68 4.13 -1.18
C VAL A 194 -18.29 4.16 0.22
N THR A 195 -18.87 5.30 0.64
CA THR A 195 -19.57 5.40 1.93
C THR A 195 -20.71 4.40 2.03
N ARG A 196 -21.55 4.30 0.98
CA ARG A 196 -22.63 3.33 0.92
C ARG A 196 -22.12 1.90 1.08
N PHE A 197 -21.12 1.52 0.30
CA PHE A 197 -20.55 0.18 0.37
C PHE A 197 -19.97 -0.13 1.75
N MET A 198 -19.09 0.71 2.26
CA MET A 198 -18.36 0.46 3.49
C MET A 198 -19.24 0.61 4.75
N ARG A 199 -20.07 1.67 4.82
CA ARG A 199 -20.81 2.02 6.04
C ARG A 199 -22.22 1.48 6.08
N GLU A 200 -22.92 1.46 4.92
CA GLU A 200 -24.33 1.08 4.89
C GLU A 200 -24.54 -0.40 4.58
N LEU A 201 -23.60 -1.04 3.85
CA LEU A 201 -23.69 -2.45 3.51
C LEU A 201 -22.76 -3.32 4.36
N LEU A 202 -21.45 -3.09 4.34
CA LEU A 202 -20.50 -3.97 5.01
C LEU A 202 -20.54 -3.86 6.54
N ASN A 203 -20.51 -2.65 7.10
CA ASN A 203 -20.48 -2.50 8.57
C ASN A 203 -21.68 -3.15 9.28
N PRO A 204 -22.95 -2.94 8.84
CA PRO A 204 -24.10 -3.62 9.48
C PRO A 204 -24.02 -5.14 9.39
N MET A 205 -23.61 -5.68 8.23
CA MET A 205 -23.42 -7.12 8.03
C MET A 205 -22.37 -7.67 9.01
N LEU A 206 -21.23 -7.01 9.14
CA LEU A 206 -20.16 -7.44 10.07
C LEU A 206 -20.61 -7.41 11.53
N GLN A 207 -21.39 -6.41 11.92
CA GLN A 207 -21.96 -6.31 13.26
C GLN A 207 -23.00 -7.42 13.50
N LYS A 208 -23.92 -7.65 12.57
CA LYS A 208 -24.97 -8.69 12.64
C LYS A 208 -24.35 -10.08 12.81
N HIS A 209 -23.34 -10.42 12.01
CA HIS A 209 -22.71 -11.74 12.01
C HIS A 209 -21.52 -11.84 12.95
N ASN A 210 -21.15 -10.75 13.64
CA ASN A 210 -20.04 -10.71 14.59
C ASN A 210 -18.73 -11.26 13.99
N VAL A 211 -18.37 -10.82 12.76
CA VAL A 211 -17.16 -11.23 12.02
C VAL A 211 -16.24 -10.03 11.78
N GLY A 212 -14.93 -10.26 11.63
CA GLY A 212 -14.00 -9.25 11.13
C GLY A 212 -13.80 -9.39 9.63
N MET A 213 -13.24 -8.36 8.99
CA MET A 213 -12.98 -8.38 7.55
C MET A 213 -11.63 -7.76 7.21
N ILE A 214 -10.91 -8.37 6.27
CA ILE A 214 -9.77 -7.75 5.58
C ILE A 214 -10.15 -7.57 4.12
N LEU A 215 -10.10 -6.32 3.63
CA LEU A 215 -10.38 -5.96 2.25
C LEU A 215 -9.08 -5.63 1.53
N THR A 216 -8.77 -6.29 0.41
CA THR A 216 -7.68 -5.83 -0.46
C THR A 216 -8.15 -4.67 -1.32
N HIS A 217 -7.27 -3.69 -1.45
CA HIS A 217 -7.54 -2.52 -2.28
C HIS A 217 -6.28 -2.11 -3.04
N HIS A 218 -6.44 -1.72 -4.30
CA HIS A 218 -5.32 -1.27 -5.12
C HIS A 218 -4.93 0.16 -4.78
N THR A 219 -3.64 0.45 -4.86
CA THR A 219 -3.16 1.83 -4.80
C THR A 219 -3.24 2.47 -6.18
N ASN A 220 -3.39 3.79 -6.24
CA ASN A 220 -3.12 4.55 -7.45
C ASN A 220 -1.66 4.30 -7.88
N LYS A 221 -1.39 4.39 -9.19
CA LYS A 221 0.00 4.36 -9.66
C LYS A 221 0.78 5.43 -8.89
N PRO A 222 1.96 5.08 -8.33
CA PRO A 222 2.74 6.05 -7.58
C PRO A 222 3.01 7.27 -8.46
N LEU A 223 2.77 8.45 -7.90
CA LEU A 223 3.14 9.71 -8.53
C LEU A 223 4.62 9.67 -8.90
N ARG A 224 4.96 10.06 -10.13
CA ARG A 224 6.36 10.11 -10.59
C ARG A 224 6.97 11.43 -10.14
N GLY A 225 8.11 11.40 -9.45
CA GLY A 225 8.88 12.59 -9.09
C GLY A 225 9.11 12.79 -7.60
N LYS A 226 9.48 14.01 -7.21
CA LYS A 226 9.88 14.41 -5.85
C LYS A 226 8.82 14.19 -4.75
N GLU A 227 7.56 14.01 -5.10
CA GLU A 227 6.48 13.69 -4.15
C GLU A 227 6.62 12.30 -3.49
N LYS A 228 7.48 11.43 -4.05
CA LYS A 228 7.75 10.08 -3.52
C LYS A 228 8.58 10.07 -2.24
N GLU A 229 9.36 11.12 -2.00
CA GLU A 229 10.39 11.15 -0.95
C GLU A 229 9.85 11.54 0.43
N ASN A 230 8.67 12.17 0.51
CA ASN A 230 8.15 12.76 1.75
C ASN A 230 6.92 12.05 2.34
N TRP A 231 6.65 10.81 1.94
CA TRP A 231 5.49 10.11 2.48
C TRP A 231 5.77 9.48 3.84
N GLU A 232 5.09 9.98 4.87
CA GLU A 232 5.11 9.41 6.20
C GLU A 232 4.17 8.19 6.31
N ALA A 233 4.34 7.38 7.38
CA ALA A 233 3.54 6.17 7.59
C ALA A 233 2.01 6.43 7.57
N GLY A 234 1.56 7.63 7.97
CA GLY A 234 0.17 8.05 7.93
C GLY A 234 -0.42 8.20 6.53
N ASP A 235 0.39 8.63 5.56
CA ASP A 235 -0.06 8.86 4.18
C ASP A 235 -0.42 7.55 3.49
N TYR A 236 0.21 6.46 3.89
CA TYR A 236 -0.08 5.12 3.36
C TYR A 236 -1.48 4.60 3.71
N ALA A 237 -2.14 5.13 4.73
CA ALA A 237 -3.53 4.80 5.01
C ALA A 237 -4.48 5.33 3.91
N TYR A 238 -4.08 6.38 3.20
CA TYR A 238 -4.86 7.06 2.16
C TYR A 238 -4.38 6.75 0.73
N ILE A 239 -3.39 5.87 0.56
CA ILE A 239 -2.85 5.48 -0.75
C ILE A 239 -3.85 4.66 -1.59
N GLY A 240 -4.89 4.09 -0.98
CA GLY A 240 -5.92 3.37 -1.71
C GLY A 240 -6.44 4.20 -2.89
N ALA A 241 -6.58 3.58 -4.05
CA ALA A 241 -7.10 4.25 -5.24
C ALA A 241 -8.51 4.77 -4.97
N GLY A 242 -8.71 6.08 -5.08
CA GLY A 242 -10.03 6.69 -4.97
C GLY A 242 -10.28 7.50 -3.70
N SER A 243 -11.50 7.42 -3.20
CA SER A 243 -11.98 8.23 -2.09
C SER A 243 -11.31 7.89 -0.75
N ALA A 244 -11.06 8.92 0.09
CA ALA A 244 -10.64 8.76 1.48
C ALA A 244 -11.64 7.92 2.32
N GLU A 245 -12.86 7.76 1.85
CA GLU A 245 -13.89 6.92 2.49
C GLU A 245 -13.58 5.42 2.48
N TRP A 246 -12.59 4.96 1.72
CA TRP A 246 -12.04 3.62 1.91
C TRP A 246 -11.37 3.47 3.28
N SER A 247 -10.56 4.43 3.66
CA SER A 247 -9.78 4.39 4.91
C SER A 247 -10.56 4.86 6.13
N ASN A 248 -11.50 5.80 6.00
CA ASN A 248 -12.19 6.38 7.14
C ASN A 248 -12.97 5.36 7.97
N PRO A 249 -13.83 4.48 7.40
CA PRO A 249 -14.57 3.46 8.17
C PRO A 249 -13.69 2.29 8.61
N ALA A 250 -12.61 1.99 7.88
CA ALA A 250 -11.69 0.94 8.28
C ALA A 250 -11.03 1.26 9.62
N ARG A 251 -10.96 0.28 10.50
CA ARG A 251 -10.35 0.44 11.84
C ARG A 251 -8.85 0.23 11.83
N ALA A 252 -8.36 -0.58 10.90
CA ALA A 252 -6.93 -0.87 10.73
C ALA A 252 -6.56 -0.79 9.25
N ALA A 253 -5.28 -0.66 8.96
CA ALA A 253 -4.76 -0.75 7.60
C ALA A 253 -3.37 -1.37 7.61
N LEU A 254 -3.12 -2.22 6.63
CA LEU A 254 -1.84 -2.75 6.22
C LEU A 254 -1.53 -2.24 4.81
N ALA A 255 -0.28 -1.97 4.51
CA ALA A 255 0.14 -1.56 3.18
C ALA A 255 1.41 -2.32 2.78
N ILE A 256 1.46 -2.81 1.54
CA ILE A 256 2.64 -3.44 0.95
C ILE A 256 3.14 -2.55 -0.17
N ARG A 257 4.43 -2.22 -0.15
CA ARG A 257 5.08 -1.46 -1.23
C ARG A 257 6.47 -2.00 -1.52
N SER A 258 6.91 -1.91 -2.78
CA SER A 258 8.30 -2.18 -3.14
C SER A 258 9.23 -1.12 -2.54
N ILE A 259 10.41 -1.56 -2.12
CA ILE A 259 11.51 -0.72 -1.64
C ILE A 259 12.69 -0.96 -2.58
N GLY A 260 13.11 0.06 -3.30
CA GLY A 260 14.12 -0.09 -4.35
C GLY A 260 13.62 -0.78 -5.61
N ASP A 261 14.53 -1.37 -6.35
CA ASP A 261 14.28 -2.08 -7.61
C ASP A 261 14.23 -3.61 -7.42
N ASP A 262 14.54 -4.10 -6.22
CA ASP A 262 14.68 -5.52 -5.88
C ASP A 262 13.39 -6.11 -5.27
N SER A 263 13.43 -7.40 -4.98
CA SER A 263 12.30 -8.17 -4.44
C SER A 263 12.04 -7.91 -2.95
N ILE A 264 12.44 -6.74 -2.42
CA ILE A 264 12.24 -6.34 -1.02
C ILE A 264 11.08 -5.35 -0.92
N PHE A 265 10.24 -5.58 0.06
CA PHE A 265 9.00 -4.82 0.26
C PHE A 265 8.86 -4.37 1.71
N GLY A 266 8.30 -3.19 1.89
CA GLY A 266 7.84 -2.73 3.20
C GLY A 266 6.40 -3.19 3.44
N LEU A 267 6.20 -3.95 4.49
CA LEU A 267 4.90 -4.20 5.09
C LEU A 267 4.69 -3.16 6.18
N MET A 268 3.73 -2.28 5.97
CA MET A 268 3.47 -1.16 6.89
C MET A 268 2.08 -1.28 7.49
N ALA A 269 1.92 -0.77 8.71
CA ALA A 269 0.65 -0.69 9.41
C ALA A 269 0.32 0.79 9.72
N PRO A 270 -0.15 1.57 8.70
CA PRO A 270 -0.34 3.02 8.83
C PRO A 270 -1.49 3.40 9.76
N LYS A 271 -2.46 2.51 9.97
CA LYS A 271 -3.59 2.75 10.87
C LYS A 271 -3.62 1.68 11.97
N ARG A 272 -3.58 2.11 13.24
CA ARG A 272 -3.47 1.26 14.44
C ARG A 272 -2.18 0.43 14.52
N GLY A 273 -1.17 0.68 13.70
CA GLY A 273 0.04 -0.13 13.60
C GLY A 273 0.78 -0.32 14.91
N LYS A 274 0.82 0.69 15.80
CA LYS A 274 1.42 0.55 17.14
C LYS A 274 0.79 -0.56 17.99
N ARG A 275 -0.40 -1.05 17.63
CA ARG A 275 -1.04 -2.18 18.29
C ARG A 275 -0.47 -3.53 17.90
N LEU A 276 0.22 -3.63 16.75
CA LEU A 276 0.96 -4.84 16.37
C LEU A 276 2.22 -5.03 17.23
N ARG A 277 2.69 -3.96 17.87
CA ARG A 277 3.90 -3.97 18.71
C ARG A 277 5.13 -4.52 17.99
N TRP A 278 5.22 -4.22 16.69
CA TRP A 278 6.43 -4.53 15.94
C TRP A 278 7.60 -3.75 16.52
N GLU A 279 8.76 -4.40 16.54
CA GLU A 279 10.01 -3.81 17.01
C GLU A 279 11.02 -3.79 15.85
N ASP A 280 11.82 -2.74 15.81
CA ASP A 280 12.98 -2.65 14.91
C ASP A 280 14.21 -3.37 15.51
N ALA A 281 15.34 -3.30 14.81
CA ALA A 281 16.59 -3.95 15.25
C ALA A 281 17.11 -3.41 16.61
N GLU A 282 16.74 -2.20 16.97
CA GLU A 282 17.08 -1.51 18.21
C GLU A 282 16.06 -1.77 19.33
N GLY A 283 15.00 -2.57 19.08
CA GLY A 283 13.91 -2.86 20.02
C GLY A 283 12.95 -1.69 20.22
N GLN A 284 12.92 -0.72 19.29
CA GLN A 284 11.97 0.38 19.33
C GLN A 284 10.69 0.00 18.60
N LEU A 285 9.54 0.48 19.12
CA LEU A 285 8.26 0.23 18.49
C LEU A 285 8.20 0.86 17.10
N THR A 286 7.99 0.03 16.10
CA THR A 286 7.84 0.43 14.70
C THR A 286 6.44 0.10 14.18
N THR A 287 6.09 0.65 13.02
CA THR A 287 4.88 0.30 12.25
C THR A 287 5.24 -0.27 10.89
N LYS A 288 6.48 -0.75 10.74
CA LYS A 288 7.03 -1.23 9.48
C LYS A 288 7.83 -2.51 9.71
N GLN A 289 7.64 -3.48 8.81
CA GLN A 289 8.43 -4.69 8.67
C GLN A 289 8.96 -4.77 7.24
N TYR A 290 10.01 -5.55 7.04
CA TYR A 290 10.55 -5.80 5.71
C TYR A 290 10.31 -7.26 5.33
N ILE A 291 9.69 -7.46 4.18
CA ILE A 291 9.35 -8.77 3.64
C ILE A 291 9.89 -8.91 2.22
N ALA A 292 10.06 -10.14 1.78
CA ALA A 292 10.55 -10.46 0.44
C ALA A 292 9.75 -11.61 -0.16
N HIS A 293 9.76 -11.74 -1.48
CA HIS A 293 9.31 -12.99 -2.11
C HIS A 293 10.30 -14.10 -1.82
N HIS A 294 9.85 -15.36 -1.77
CA HIS A 294 10.68 -16.51 -1.43
C HIS A 294 11.84 -16.70 -2.42
N GLY A 295 11.61 -16.45 -3.70
CA GLY A 295 12.65 -16.50 -4.74
C GLY A 295 12.78 -17.84 -5.45
N ASP A 296 12.33 -18.95 -4.87
CA ASP A 296 12.40 -20.26 -5.49
C ASP A 296 11.32 -20.43 -6.57
N PRO A 297 11.62 -21.10 -7.68
CA PRO A 297 10.63 -21.37 -8.73
C PRO A 297 9.41 -22.13 -8.21
N GLY A 298 8.22 -21.63 -8.50
CA GLY A 298 6.96 -22.25 -8.10
C GLY A 298 6.53 -21.97 -6.66
N VAL A 299 7.35 -21.27 -5.85
CA VAL A 299 7.01 -20.83 -4.51
C VAL A 299 6.43 -19.43 -4.58
N ILE A 300 5.16 -19.28 -4.18
CA ILE A 300 4.43 -18.01 -4.23
C ILE A 300 4.18 -17.53 -2.78
N CYS A 301 5.17 -17.51 -1.94
CA CYS A 301 5.02 -17.05 -0.58
C CYS A 301 5.95 -15.89 -0.24
N TRP A 302 5.61 -15.20 0.83
CA TRP A 302 6.40 -14.14 1.43
C TRP A 302 7.24 -14.70 2.56
N ARG A 303 8.43 -14.16 2.74
CA ARG A 303 9.33 -14.38 3.87
C ARG A 303 9.74 -13.07 4.51
N GLU A 304 10.29 -13.12 5.69
CA GLU A 304 10.99 -11.97 6.25
C GLU A 304 12.24 -11.67 5.39
N ALA A 305 12.50 -10.39 5.15
CA ALA A 305 13.75 -9.98 4.52
C ALA A 305 14.88 -10.07 5.55
N THR A 306 16.07 -10.52 5.12
CA THR A 306 17.24 -10.56 6.00
C THR A 306 17.76 -9.16 6.27
N SER A 307 18.54 -8.99 7.36
CA SER A 307 19.14 -7.69 7.69
C SER A 307 20.07 -7.22 6.57
N GLU A 308 20.81 -8.13 5.95
CA GLU A 308 21.71 -7.83 4.85
C GLU A 308 20.95 -7.32 3.62
N GLU A 309 19.86 -7.99 3.24
CA GLU A 309 18.99 -7.55 2.13
C GLU A 309 18.41 -6.15 2.38
N VAL A 310 18.00 -5.88 3.62
CA VAL A 310 17.42 -4.59 4.00
C VAL A 310 18.51 -3.50 3.97
N GLU A 311 19.69 -3.76 4.53
CA GLU A 311 20.82 -2.82 4.52
C GLU A 311 21.27 -2.50 3.10
N GLU A 312 21.38 -3.50 2.23
CA GLU A 312 21.74 -3.32 0.82
C GLU A 312 20.76 -2.37 0.11
N VAL A 313 19.45 -2.64 0.24
CA VAL A 313 18.42 -1.82 -0.42
C VAL A 313 18.34 -0.41 0.17
N LEU A 314 18.51 -0.24 1.47
CA LEU A 314 18.51 1.08 2.12
C LEU A 314 19.78 1.89 1.79
N SER A 315 20.95 1.25 1.78
CA SER A 315 22.21 1.90 1.42
C SER A 315 22.24 2.29 -0.07
N ASP A 316 21.72 1.44 -0.95
CA ASP A 316 21.54 1.74 -2.36
C ASP A 316 20.51 2.85 -2.60
N GLY A 317 19.49 2.99 -1.75
CA GLY A 317 18.51 4.08 -1.78
C GLY A 317 19.12 5.45 -1.46
N GLU A 318 20.13 5.50 -0.62
CA GLU A 318 20.92 6.73 -0.39
C GLU A 318 21.87 7.05 -1.56
N THR A 319 22.27 6.05 -2.34
CA THR A 319 23.17 6.20 -3.49
C THR A 319 22.44 6.19 -4.85
N LYS A 320 21.24 5.60 -4.96
CA LYS A 320 20.48 5.50 -6.21
C LYS A 320 19.24 6.40 -6.21
N GLN A 321 19.43 7.70 -6.07
CA GLN A 321 18.44 8.67 -6.55
C GLN A 321 18.39 8.66 -8.09
N GLY A 322 17.54 7.84 -8.67
CA GLY A 322 17.28 7.82 -10.10
C GLY A 322 18.24 6.95 -10.92
N ARG A 323 17.85 6.70 -12.19
CA ARG A 323 18.73 6.13 -13.23
C ARG A 323 20.12 6.76 -13.10
N PRO A 324 21.23 5.97 -13.10
CA PRO A 324 22.58 6.50 -12.91
C PRO A 324 22.75 7.81 -13.68
N ARG A 325 23.11 8.89 -12.99
CA ARG A 325 23.30 10.18 -13.65
C ARG A 325 24.41 9.97 -14.69
N LYS A 326 24.03 10.00 -15.96
CA LYS A 326 25.00 9.96 -17.07
C LYS A 326 25.80 11.26 -17.20
N CYS A 327 25.44 12.27 -16.42
CA CYS A 327 26.02 13.60 -16.45
C CYS A 327 26.25 14.07 -15.02
N HIS A 328 27.51 14.26 -14.64
CA HIS A 328 27.92 14.81 -13.36
C HIS A 328 28.48 16.21 -13.52
N GLU A 329 28.28 17.05 -12.51
CA GLU A 329 28.72 18.45 -12.52
C GLU A 329 30.23 18.58 -12.80
N ILE A 330 31.04 17.67 -12.24
CA ILE A 330 32.49 17.68 -12.44
C ILE A 330 32.85 17.42 -13.91
N ASP A 331 32.15 16.52 -14.56
CA ASP A 331 32.39 16.18 -15.97
C ASP A 331 32.03 17.37 -16.88
N VAL A 332 30.90 18.05 -16.59
CA VAL A 332 30.51 19.25 -17.29
C VAL A 332 31.49 20.40 -17.05
N LEU A 333 31.97 20.53 -15.81
CA LEU A 333 32.93 21.56 -15.42
C LEU A 333 34.26 21.46 -16.21
N HIS A 334 34.72 20.24 -16.51
CA HIS A 334 35.87 20.01 -17.36
C HIS A 334 35.69 20.46 -18.81
N CYS A 335 34.44 20.65 -19.24
CA CYS A 335 34.14 21.23 -20.57
C CYS A 335 34.22 22.75 -20.61
N VAL A 336 34.04 23.42 -19.47
CA VAL A 336 33.93 24.88 -19.41
C VAL A 336 35.30 25.51 -19.50
N ASP A 337 35.48 26.40 -20.47
CA ASP A 337 36.73 27.12 -20.67
C ASP A 337 36.88 28.28 -19.67
N SER A 338 38.09 28.50 -19.20
CA SER A 338 38.39 29.55 -18.21
C SER A 338 38.68 30.91 -18.88
N LYS A 339 39.02 30.93 -20.16
CA LYS A 339 39.46 32.16 -20.87
C LYS A 339 38.46 32.65 -21.89
N GLU A 340 37.97 31.77 -22.76
CA GLU A 340 37.14 32.17 -23.89
C GLU A 340 35.64 32.03 -23.65
N GLY A 341 35.21 31.24 -22.69
CA GLY A 341 33.82 30.95 -22.35
C GLY A 341 32.92 30.76 -23.60
N GLN A 342 32.11 29.74 -23.59
CA GLN A 342 31.21 29.47 -24.69
C GLN A 342 29.74 29.64 -24.29
N HIS A 343 28.85 29.75 -25.26
CA HIS A 343 27.42 29.78 -25.01
C HIS A 343 26.92 28.50 -24.42
N GLN A 344 25.90 28.60 -23.59
CA GLN A 344 25.23 27.46 -22.95
C GLN A 344 24.88 26.35 -23.95
N SER A 345 24.38 26.72 -25.15
CA SER A 345 24.04 25.75 -26.19
C SER A 345 25.24 24.91 -26.65
N TYR A 346 26.44 25.49 -26.72
CA TYR A 346 27.67 24.76 -27.04
C TYR A 346 27.97 23.68 -26.02
N TYR A 347 27.94 24.02 -24.74
CA TYR A 347 28.22 23.05 -23.67
C TYR A 347 27.14 21.98 -23.56
N THR A 348 25.85 22.36 -23.74
CA THR A 348 24.74 21.40 -23.68
C THR A 348 24.74 20.43 -24.85
N GLU A 349 25.10 20.87 -26.06
CA GLU A 349 25.19 20.00 -27.22
C GLU A 349 26.36 19.02 -27.10
N ARG A 350 27.54 19.57 -26.83
CA ARG A 350 28.76 18.77 -26.68
C ARG A 350 28.68 17.81 -25.50
N GLY A 351 28.22 18.27 -24.34
CA GLY A 351 28.04 17.42 -23.17
C GLY A 351 27.02 16.30 -23.39
N ALA A 352 25.91 16.60 -24.06
CA ALA A 352 24.91 15.60 -24.40
C ALA A 352 25.45 14.50 -25.32
N GLU A 353 26.25 14.88 -26.33
CA GLU A 353 26.88 13.98 -27.28
C GLU A 353 27.90 13.06 -26.58
N VAL A 354 28.85 13.64 -25.84
CA VAL A 354 29.95 12.92 -25.21
C VAL A 354 29.49 12.03 -24.05
N MET A 355 28.58 12.53 -23.20
CA MET A 355 28.05 11.81 -22.05
C MET A 355 26.83 10.93 -22.38
N LYS A 356 26.37 10.93 -23.62
CA LYS A 356 25.17 10.19 -24.07
C LYS A 356 23.95 10.44 -23.17
N CYS A 357 23.72 11.71 -22.83
CA CYS A 357 22.64 12.18 -21.97
C CYS A 357 21.77 13.24 -22.67
N SER A 358 20.73 13.75 -22.01
CA SER A 358 19.89 14.82 -22.57
C SER A 358 20.57 16.19 -22.43
N LYS A 359 20.32 17.12 -23.36
CA LYS A 359 20.76 18.53 -23.26
C LYS A 359 20.31 19.19 -21.98
N THR A 360 19.11 18.86 -21.49
CA THR A 360 18.56 19.34 -20.22
C THR A 360 19.39 18.87 -19.02
N ALA A 361 19.90 17.63 -19.04
CA ALA A 361 20.76 17.13 -17.95
C ALA A 361 22.06 17.92 -17.86
N VAL A 362 22.68 18.23 -18.99
CA VAL A 362 23.90 19.07 -19.03
C VAL A 362 23.62 20.49 -18.59
N GLN A 363 22.48 21.05 -18.99
CA GLN A 363 22.04 22.37 -18.55
C GLN A 363 21.88 22.45 -17.04
N ASN A 364 21.21 21.49 -16.44
CA ASN A 364 21.03 21.42 -14.98
C ASN A 364 22.40 21.31 -14.26
N CYS A 365 23.35 20.57 -14.81
CA CYS A 365 24.70 20.51 -14.26
C CYS A 365 25.44 21.85 -14.36
N LEU A 366 25.30 22.60 -15.46
CA LEU A 366 25.88 23.95 -15.60
C LEU A 366 25.27 24.91 -14.58
N GLU A 367 23.97 24.91 -14.40
CA GLU A 367 23.27 25.73 -13.41
C GLU A 367 23.72 25.36 -11.98
N THR A 368 23.86 24.06 -11.68
CA THR A 368 24.42 23.62 -10.39
C THR A 368 25.88 24.07 -10.19
N CYS A 369 26.71 24.08 -11.24
CA CYS A 369 28.07 24.60 -11.16
C CYS A 369 28.08 26.12 -10.90
N GLU A 370 27.13 26.85 -11.44
CA GLU A 370 26.93 28.28 -11.17
C GLU A 370 26.53 28.50 -9.70
N ASP A 371 25.54 27.79 -9.22
CA ASP A 371 25.06 27.86 -7.83
C ASP A 371 26.16 27.52 -6.80
N LYS A 372 27.03 26.57 -7.12
CA LYS A 372 28.21 26.21 -6.30
C LYS A 372 29.39 27.16 -6.43
N GLY A 373 29.28 28.17 -7.27
CA GLY A 373 30.35 29.14 -7.53
C GLY A 373 31.56 28.58 -8.28
N TRP A 374 31.43 27.42 -8.94
CA TRP A 374 32.49 26.81 -9.75
C TRP A 374 32.53 27.35 -11.16
N ALA A 375 31.40 27.81 -11.67
CA ALA A 375 31.28 28.53 -12.93
C ALA A 375 30.53 29.84 -12.68
N HIS A 376 30.70 30.81 -13.56
CA HIS A 376 29.86 31.99 -13.61
C HIS A 376 29.34 32.21 -15.01
N CYS A 377 28.17 32.79 -15.15
CA CYS A 377 27.61 33.12 -16.44
C CYS A 377 27.54 34.64 -16.67
N ILE A 378 27.80 35.04 -17.91
CA ILE A 378 27.61 36.39 -18.40
C ILE A 378 26.50 36.37 -19.44
N LYS A 379 25.54 37.29 -19.35
CA LYS A 379 24.50 37.47 -20.38
C LYS A 379 25.09 38.17 -21.59
N ASP A 380 25.03 37.53 -22.77
CA ASP A 380 25.39 38.05 -24.04
C ASP A 380 24.11 38.11 -24.90
N GLY A 381 23.40 39.25 -24.82
CA GLY A 381 22.06 39.39 -25.36
C GLY A 381 21.06 38.46 -24.70
N GLN A 382 20.41 37.60 -25.49
CA GLN A 382 19.48 36.55 -24.97
C GLN A 382 20.19 35.25 -24.62
N LYS A 383 21.50 35.15 -24.76
CA LYS A 383 22.27 33.93 -24.52
C LYS A 383 23.12 34.05 -23.27
N LYS A 384 23.37 32.95 -22.60
CA LYS A 384 24.28 32.85 -21.45
C LYS A 384 25.63 32.29 -21.93
N ARG A 385 26.74 32.91 -21.50
CA ARG A 385 28.10 32.38 -21.62
C ARG A 385 28.63 31.95 -20.30
N TYR A 386 29.23 30.77 -20.22
CA TYR A 386 29.78 30.22 -18.98
C TYR A 386 31.31 30.23 -18.98
N PHE A 387 31.87 30.55 -17.81
CA PHE A 387 33.30 30.61 -17.57
C PHE A 387 33.64 29.89 -16.24
N LEU A 388 34.79 29.26 -16.15
CA LEU A 388 35.31 28.75 -14.90
C LEU A 388 35.71 29.88 -13.94
N THR A 389 35.34 29.74 -12.66
CA THR A 389 35.89 30.56 -11.61
C THR A 389 37.22 30.01 -11.10
N GLU A 390 37.92 30.74 -10.20
CA GLU A 390 39.11 30.22 -9.52
C GLU A 390 38.79 28.98 -8.69
N GLN A 391 37.62 28.91 -8.05
CA GLN A 391 37.16 27.74 -7.34
C GLN A 391 36.90 26.57 -8.30
N GLY A 392 36.26 26.81 -9.43
CA GLY A 392 36.04 25.82 -10.48
C GLY A 392 37.37 25.25 -11.01
N MET A 393 38.37 26.11 -11.28
CA MET A 393 39.69 25.67 -11.71
C MET A 393 40.41 24.80 -10.69
N LYS A 394 40.29 25.12 -9.38
CA LYS A 394 40.81 24.29 -8.31
C LYS A 394 40.11 22.94 -8.25
N LYS A 395 38.77 22.95 -8.45
CA LYS A 395 37.93 21.74 -8.45
C LYS A 395 38.28 20.81 -9.61
N VAL A 396 38.42 21.33 -10.82
CA VAL A 396 38.83 20.59 -12.02
C VAL A 396 40.24 19.95 -11.81
N LYS A 397 41.18 20.67 -11.19
CA LYS A 397 42.53 20.14 -10.90
C LYS A 397 42.52 19.04 -9.82
N SER A 398 41.61 19.12 -8.86
CA SER A 398 41.55 18.18 -7.73
C SER A 398 40.75 16.90 -8.02
N GLN A 399 39.84 16.94 -9.01
CA GLN A 399 39.00 15.82 -9.39
C GLN A 399 39.07 15.59 -10.90
N PRO A 400 39.75 14.53 -11.36
CA PRO A 400 39.78 14.18 -12.77
C PRO A 400 38.40 13.77 -13.26
N SER A 401 38.02 14.17 -14.48
CA SER A 401 36.81 13.67 -15.12
C SER A 401 37.00 12.21 -15.53
N ALA A 402 35.94 11.40 -15.34
CA ALA A 402 35.90 10.05 -15.89
C ALA A 402 35.79 10.04 -17.43
N ILE A 403 35.54 11.21 -18.03
CA ILE A 403 35.30 11.37 -19.46
C ILE A 403 36.54 11.91 -20.16
N ASN A 404 36.97 11.22 -21.20
CA ASN A 404 38.06 11.70 -22.05
C ASN A 404 37.55 12.77 -23.04
N TRP A 405 37.72 14.06 -22.69
CA TRP A 405 37.29 15.20 -23.51
C TRP A 405 38.17 15.46 -24.74
N GLN A 406 39.25 14.71 -24.93
CA GLN A 406 40.18 14.91 -26.06
C GLN A 406 39.68 14.38 -27.41
N ILE A 407 38.47 13.85 -27.48
CA ILE A 407 37.89 13.37 -28.74
C ILE A 407 37.40 14.56 -29.55
N LYS A 408 38.23 14.99 -30.49
CA LYS A 408 38.02 15.94 -31.63
C LYS A 408 37.50 17.32 -31.30
N LEU A 409 38.36 18.29 -31.34
CA LEU A 409 38.05 19.69 -31.57
C LEU A 409 37.13 19.81 -32.80
N TYR A 410 35.87 20.18 -32.57
CA TYR A 410 34.94 20.57 -33.63
C TYR A 410 35.48 21.87 -34.27
N GLN A 411 35.87 21.82 -35.53
CA GLN A 411 36.05 23.03 -36.34
C GLN A 411 34.65 23.45 -36.82
N PRO A 412 34.20 24.69 -36.53
CA PRO A 412 32.97 25.18 -37.10
C PRO A 412 33.04 25.22 -38.61
N PRO A 413 31.98 24.92 -39.36
CA PRO A 413 31.99 25.08 -40.81
C PRO A 413 32.28 26.53 -41.17
N GLU A 414 33.27 26.74 -42.03
CA GLU A 414 33.52 28.05 -42.65
C GLU A 414 32.26 28.54 -43.32
N LYS A 415 31.86 29.76 -42.95
CA LYS A 415 30.73 30.43 -43.62
C LYS A 415 31.13 30.68 -45.09
N GLN A 416 30.49 29.98 -46.02
CA GLN A 416 30.37 30.42 -47.42
C GLN A 416 29.30 31.49 -47.56
#